data_efe52ec8f778df669fe0ba8941acad50
#
_entry.id   efe52ec8f778df669fe0ba8941acad50
#
_cell.length_a   1.000
_cell.length_b   1.000
_cell.length_c   1.000
_cell.angle_alpha   90.00
_cell.angle_beta   90.00
_cell.angle_gamma   90.00
#
_symmetry.space_group_name_H-M   'P 1'
#
loop_
_entity.id
_entity.type
_entity.pdbx_description
1 polymer ?
#
loop_
_entity_poly.entity_id
_entity_poly.type
_entity_poly.pdbx_seq_one_letter_code
_entity_poly.pdbx_strand_id
1 'polypeptide(L)'
;MLLYQAFAAALRKHRIDVVFGLMGDANMLYLCDFQDRGGRFVPATHECSAVAMADAWSRMTGRVGVVSVTHGPAATNTLTALVEAVRSRSRVLLVTGET
;
A
#
# COMPACT_ATOMS: atom_id res chain seq x y z
N MET A 1 3.90 18.61 12.96
CA MET A 1 3.31 17.49 12.20
C MET A 1 4.04 16.20 12.54
N LEU A 2 3.29 15.17 12.89
CA LEU A 2 3.87 13.87 13.21
C LEU A 2 4.22 13.11 11.93
N LEU A 3 5.10 12.13 12.03
CA LEU A 3 5.59 11.38 10.87
C LEU A 3 4.46 10.74 10.06
N TYR A 4 3.51 10.09 10.74
CA TYR A 4 2.40 9.43 10.02
C TYR A 4 1.55 10.44 9.25
N GLN A 5 1.38 11.64 9.79
CA GLN A 5 0.66 12.71 9.11
C GLN A 5 1.42 13.21 7.89
N ALA A 6 2.74 13.37 8.02
CA ALA A 6 3.58 13.79 6.91
C ALA A 6 3.57 12.77 5.79
N PHE A 7 3.59 11.49 6.12
CA PHE A 7 3.55 10.41 5.15
C PHE A 7 2.21 10.38 4.39
N ALA A 8 1.10 10.46 5.13
CA ALA A 8 -0.23 10.50 4.51
C ALA A 8 -0.39 11.72 3.60
N ALA A 9 0.08 12.89 4.05
CA ALA A 9 0.06 14.10 3.24
C ALA A 9 0.89 13.95 1.97
N ALA A 10 2.08 13.32 2.07
CA ALA A 10 2.95 13.09 0.92
C ALA A 10 2.29 12.18 -0.12
N LEU A 11 1.62 11.12 0.32
CA LEU A 11 0.88 10.25 -0.59
C LEU A 11 -0.14 11.05 -1.40
N ARG A 12 -0.92 11.89 -0.74
CA ARG A 12 -1.92 12.72 -1.41
C ARG A 12 -1.28 13.76 -2.33
N LYS A 13 -0.17 14.35 -1.89
CA LYS A 13 0.56 15.33 -2.70
C LYS A 13 1.07 14.72 -4.00
N HIS A 14 1.49 13.46 -3.97
CA HIS A 14 1.95 12.72 -5.15
C HIS A 14 0.81 12.07 -5.93
N ARG A 15 -0.44 12.48 -5.65
CA ARG A 15 -1.63 12.02 -6.37
C ARG A 15 -1.89 10.53 -6.22
N ILE A 16 -1.53 9.98 -5.07
CA ILE A 16 -1.93 8.63 -4.72
C ILE A 16 -3.37 8.72 -4.21
N ASP A 17 -4.30 8.17 -4.99
CA ASP A 17 -5.73 8.24 -4.68
C ASP A 17 -6.22 7.00 -3.93
N VAL A 18 -5.54 5.87 -4.11
CA VAL A 18 -5.97 4.60 -3.53
C VAL A 18 -4.75 3.85 -2.98
N VAL A 19 -4.96 3.21 -1.83
CA VAL A 19 -4.01 2.27 -1.22
C VAL A 19 -4.72 0.96 -0.99
N PHE A 20 -4.12 -0.13 -1.43
CA PHE A 20 -4.62 -1.49 -1.18
C PHE A 20 -3.86 -2.08 0.01
N GLY A 21 -4.52 -2.88 0.82
CA GLY A 21 -3.77 -3.49 1.91
C GLY A 21 -4.62 -4.07 3.02
N LEU A 22 -3.98 -4.24 4.17
CA LEU A 22 -4.61 -4.66 5.41
C LEU A 22 -4.10 -3.75 6.52
N MET A 23 -5.01 -3.23 7.33
CA MET A 23 -4.65 -2.40 8.47
C MET A 23 -4.15 -3.27 9.63
N GLY A 24 -3.13 -2.77 10.29
CA GLY A 24 -2.59 -3.36 11.51
C GLY A 24 -1.90 -2.28 12.34
N ASP A 25 -1.13 -2.69 13.34
CA ASP A 25 -0.52 -1.74 14.28
C ASP A 25 0.44 -0.77 13.60
N ALA A 26 1.17 -1.21 12.58
CA ALA A 26 2.20 -0.39 11.97
C ALA A 26 1.67 0.65 11.00
N ASN A 27 0.47 0.46 10.44
CA ASN A 27 0.00 1.32 9.35
C ASN A 27 -1.34 2.00 9.61
N MET A 28 -2.05 1.64 10.68
CA MET A 28 -3.40 2.15 10.91
C MET A 28 -3.45 3.68 10.99
N LEU A 29 -2.51 4.31 11.67
CA LEU A 29 -2.55 5.76 11.86
C LEU A 29 -2.43 6.53 10.55
N TYR A 30 -1.45 6.20 9.72
CA TYR A 30 -1.30 6.95 8.48
C TYR A 30 -2.39 6.61 7.46
N LEU A 31 -2.92 5.39 7.47
CA LEU A 31 -4.02 5.03 6.57
C LEU A 31 -5.30 5.77 6.94
N CYS A 32 -5.60 5.91 8.24
CA CYS A 32 -6.75 6.70 8.67
C CYS A 32 -6.58 8.16 8.27
N ASP A 33 -5.40 8.73 8.46
CA ASP A 33 -5.14 10.10 8.05
C ASP A 33 -5.20 10.28 6.53
N PHE A 34 -4.71 9.29 5.78
CA PHE A 34 -4.82 9.27 4.33
C PHE A 34 -6.29 9.33 3.89
N GLN A 35 -7.15 8.55 4.53
CA GLN A 35 -8.59 8.58 4.23
C GLN A 35 -9.22 9.92 4.60
N ASP A 36 -8.83 10.52 5.73
CA ASP A 36 -9.29 11.83 6.14
C ASP A 36 -8.89 12.92 5.14
N ARG A 37 -7.80 12.71 4.42
CA ARG A 37 -7.33 13.63 3.37
C ARG A 37 -7.92 13.33 2.00
N GLY A 38 -8.95 12.49 1.93
CA GLY A 38 -9.66 12.18 0.69
C GLY A 38 -9.12 10.98 -0.07
N GLY A 39 -8.16 10.26 0.48
CA GLY A 39 -7.67 9.02 -0.11
C GLY A 39 -8.64 7.87 0.12
N ARG A 40 -8.53 6.84 -0.67
CA ARG A 40 -9.35 5.64 -0.55
C ARG A 40 -8.48 4.45 -0.16
N PHE A 41 -8.89 3.75 0.88
CA PHE A 41 -8.26 2.50 1.28
C PHE A 41 -9.14 1.32 0.87
N VAL A 42 -8.57 0.38 0.12
CA VAL A 42 -9.27 -0.82 -0.33
C VAL A 42 -8.67 -2.02 0.42
N PRO A 43 -9.41 -2.59 1.37
CA PRO A 43 -8.91 -3.71 2.14
C PRO A 43 -8.92 -5.00 1.33
N ALA A 44 -7.92 -5.84 1.56
CA ALA A 44 -7.86 -7.20 1.06
C ALA A 44 -7.98 -8.18 2.23
N THR A 45 -8.17 -9.45 1.93
CA THR A 45 -8.24 -10.49 2.97
C THR A 45 -6.91 -11.19 3.21
N HIS A 46 -5.93 -10.94 2.33
CA HIS A 46 -4.59 -11.51 2.45
C HIS A 46 -3.59 -10.54 1.82
N GLU A 47 -2.38 -10.48 2.35
CA GLU A 47 -1.34 -9.57 1.88
C GLU A 47 -0.97 -9.79 0.41
N CYS A 48 -0.90 -11.04 -0.01
CA CYS A 48 -0.60 -11.36 -1.40
C CYS A 48 -1.68 -10.83 -2.35
N SER A 49 -2.95 -10.91 -1.92
CA SER A 49 -4.06 -10.34 -2.69
C SER A 49 -3.96 -8.82 -2.80
N ALA A 50 -3.55 -8.16 -1.72
CA ALA A 50 -3.36 -6.71 -1.73
C ALA A 50 -2.30 -6.30 -2.76
N VAL A 51 -1.18 -7.00 -2.81
CA VAL A 51 -0.13 -6.73 -3.78
C VAL A 51 -0.63 -6.99 -5.20
N ALA A 52 -1.36 -8.09 -5.42
CA ALA A 52 -1.92 -8.41 -6.74
C ALA A 52 -2.90 -7.34 -7.20
N MET A 53 -3.73 -6.81 -6.28
CA MET A 53 -4.66 -5.73 -6.60
C MET A 53 -3.93 -4.46 -7.00
N ALA A 54 -2.89 -4.07 -6.27
CA ALA A 54 -2.08 -2.91 -6.60
C ALA A 54 -1.35 -3.09 -7.94
N ASP A 55 -0.83 -4.29 -8.18
CA ASP A 55 -0.17 -4.64 -9.44
C ASP A 55 -1.13 -4.50 -10.62
N ALA A 56 -2.31 -5.11 -10.54
CA ALA A 56 -3.31 -5.02 -11.59
C ALA A 56 -3.75 -3.57 -11.84
N TRP A 57 -4.00 -2.82 -10.78
CA TRP A 57 -4.38 -1.41 -10.88
C TRP A 57 -3.28 -0.59 -11.57
N SER A 58 -2.02 -0.85 -11.22
CA SER A 58 -0.87 -0.18 -11.84
C SER A 58 -0.79 -0.48 -13.33
N ARG A 59 -0.95 -1.74 -13.72
CA ARG A 59 -0.89 -2.14 -15.13
C ARG A 59 -2.01 -1.50 -15.95
N MET A 60 -3.20 -1.41 -15.37
CA MET A 60 -4.36 -0.86 -16.08
C MET A 60 -4.36 0.66 -16.17
N THR A 61 -3.83 1.34 -15.17
CA THR A 61 -3.87 2.80 -15.11
C THR A 61 -2.57 3.48 -15.55
N GLY A 62 -1.46 2.75 -15.55
CA GLY A 62 -0.13 3.33 -15.75
C GLY A 62 0.38 4.13 -14.56
N ARG A 63 -0.33 4.10 -13.43
CA ARG A 63 0.02 4.84 -12.22
C ARG A 63 0.62 3.89 -11.17
N VAL A 64 1.28 4.47 -10.17
CA VAL A 64 1.88 3.68 -9.09
C VAL A 64 0.78 3.06 -8.24
N GLY A 65 0.80 1.73 -8.13
CA GLY A 65 -0.07 0.99 -7.21
C GLY A 65 0.58 0.91 -5.84
N VAL A 66 -0.06 1.45 -4.84
CA VAL A 66 0.46 1.47 -3.47
C VAL A 66 -0.23 0.38 -2.65
N VAL A 67 0.58 -0.43 -1.98
CA VAL A 67 0.09 -1.45 -1.08
C VAL A 67 0.70 -1.24 0.30
N SER A 68 -0.12 -1.35 1.34
CA SER A 68 0.30 -1.17 2.72
C SER A 68 -0.08 -2.37 3.56
N VAL A 69 0.91 -2.93 4.23
CA VAL A 69 0.72 -4.04 5.17
C VAL A 69 1.47 -3.71 6.46
N THR A 70 1.11 -4.41 7.53
CA THR A 70 1.81 -4.22 8.80
C THR A 70 3.17 -4.95 8.77
N HIS A 71 3.73 -5.26 9.90
CA HIS A 71 5.08 -5.85 9.99
C HIS A 71 5.03 -7.37 10.18
N GLY A 72 6.21 -8.02 10.18
CA GLY A 72 6.35 -9.44 10.45
C GLY A 72 5.77 -10.32 9.35
N PRO A 73 4.91 -11.29 9.71
CA PRO A 73 4.33 -12.20 8.71
C PRO A 73 3.58 -11.51 7.59
N ALA A 74 3.01 -10.33 7.86
CA ALA A 74 2.33 -9.56 6.83
C ALA A 74 3.29 -9.21 5.69
N ALA A 75 4.52 -8.80 6.03
CA ALA A 75 5.52 -8.47 5.02
C ALA A 75 5.94 -9.70 4.20
N THR A 76 6.19 -10.84 4.86
CA THR A 76 6.60 -12.06 4.15
C THR A 76 5.48 -12.65 3.30
N ASN A 77 4.23 -12.45 3.70
CA ASN A 77 3.08 -12.91 2.93
C ASN A 77 2.89 -12.15 1.61
N THR A 78 3.62 -11.08 1.37
CA THR A 78 3.55 -10.34 0.10
C THR A 78 4.47 -10.93 -0.97
N LEU A 79 5.40 -11.81 -0.62
CA LEU A 79 6.54 -12.14 -1.48
C LEU A 79 6.16 -12.72 -2.83
N THR A 80 5.24 -13.67 -2.88
CA THR A 80 4.86 -14.30 -4.14
C THR A 80 4.33 -13.29 -5.15
N ALA A 81 3.39 -12.45 -4.74
CA ALA A 81 2.83 -11.44 -5.63
C ALA A 81 3.84 -10.32 -5.92
N LEU A 82 4.70 -10.00 -4.96
CA LEU A 82 5.72 -8.98 -5.15
C LEU A 82 6.75 -9.41 -6.19
N VAL A 83 7.18 -10.67 -6.16
CA VAL A 83 8.09 -11.22 -7.19
C VAL A 83 7.46 -11.09 -8.57
N GLU A 84 6.18 -11.43 -8.70
CA GLU A 84 5.46 -11.29 -9.96
C GLU A 84 5.43 -9.84 -10.44
N ALA A 85 5.13 -8.91 -9.55
CA ALA A 85 5.09 -7.48 -9.88
C ALA A 85 6.46 -6.97 -10.35
N VAL A 86 7.52 -7.37 -9.65
CA VAL A 86 8.90 -6.98 -10.01
C VAL A 86 9.30 -7.55 -11.36
N ARG A 87 9.02 -8.82 -11.59
CA ARG A 87 9.37 -9.46 -12.86
C ARG A 87 8.59 -8.87 -14.04
N SER A 88 7.38 -8.41 -13.80
CA SER A 88 6.56 -7.74 -14.81
C SER A 88 6.88 -6.25 -14.94
N ARG A 89 7.82 -5.74 -14.15
CA ARG A 89 8.19 -4.32 -14.10
C ARG A 89 7.00 -3.42 -13.81
N SER A 90 6.08 -3.88 -12.99
CA SER A 90 4.92 -3.11 -12.55
C SER A 90 5.37 -1.99 -11.60
N ARG A 91 4.61 -0.90 -11.60
CA ARG A 91 4.87 0.24 -10.72
C ARG A 91 4.14 0.04 -9.40
N VAL A 92 4.72 -0.77 -8.53
CA VAL A 92 4.16 -1.07 -7.22
C VAL A 92 5.08 -0.55 -6.12
N LEU A 93 4.50 0.17 -5.18
CA LEU A 93 5.18 0.61 -3.95
C LEU A 93 4.59 -0.17 -2.78
N LEU A 94 5.41 -1.00 -2.17
CA LEU A 94 5.02 -1.74 -0.96
C LEU A 94 5.53 -0.99 0.27
N VAL A 95 4.62 -0.66 1.16
CA VAL A 95 4.94 -0.03 2.45
C VAL A 95 4.67 -1.04 3.55
N THR A 96 5.69 -1.34 4.33
CA THR A 96 5.58 -2.27 5.45
C THR A 96 6.28 -1.69 6.68
N GLY A 97 5.88 -2.19 7.86
CA GLY A 97 6.53 -1.80 9.10
C GLY A 97 7.69 -2.70 9.45
N GLU A 98 8.38 -2.33 10.52
CA GLU A 98 9.48 -3.10 11.09
C GLU A 98 9.23 -3.29 12.58
N THR A 99 9.53 -4.47 13.08
CA THR A 99 9.42 -4.75 14.52
C THR A 99 10.71 -4.44 15.27
#